data_29521da5681e74ea9bc95cf7d44d71be
#
_entry.id   29521da5681e74ea9bc95cf7d44d71be
#
_cell.length_a   1.000
_cell.length_b   1.000
_cell.length_c   1.000
_cell.angle_alpha   90.00
_cell.angle_beta   90.00
_cell.angle_gamma   90.00
#
_symmetry.space_group_name_H-M   'P 1'
#
loop_
_entity.id
_entity.type
_entity.pdbx_description
1 polymer ?
#
loop_
_entity_poly.entity_id
_entity_poly.type
_entity_poly.pdbx_seq_one_letter_code
_entity_poly.pdbx_strand_id
1 'polypeptide(L)'
;VPGHYFQSRDKWLDQARLLGFDTALLSDPPYWVEALEEPFCLELTVADIALLEQVGKMVQSQVLALVERVCFGPDSEALMERLSIPPDYRRAVRLSFERHDPSLYSRLDLAFKPGQSSPRLLELNADTPSSLMEASVLQLAWLAGMKERQALSPESDQYNFLQDGLIEFFSGFADRAERSWHFAYYPGAREDKETVKYLCAVAGALGINSMLVELNQLRSIDGTLIDGEGRLVERLFKLYPWELLFEDDSRIKAKTGQYLFLPLLESGRLQVFEPLWKSVLAGKAALSLLYEMFPDSPWLLPTFLETSLPGDFAPPYVIKPVFGREGAGVRIVLESGAAPAATADAAHSVGGNTDREVAVEVAAEDYNGPGRDLNIVQRYSALPVFAGCSLVFGLWLMAGKPCGLSVRGDKSKITGRSALFVPHYVI
;
A
#
# COMPACT_ATOMS: atom_id res chain seq x y z
N VAL A 1 -0.09 1.86 -23.75
CA VAL A 1 -1.30 1.89 -22.93
C VAL A 1 -2.29 2.84 -23.58
N PRO A 2 -3.57 2.51 -23.69
CA PRO A 2 -4.58 3.47 -24.10
C PRO A 2 -4.67 4.63 -23.09
N GLY A 3 -4.70 5.87 -23.59
CA GLY A 3 -4.77 7.05 -22.77
C GLY A 3 -4.83 8.31 -23.61
N HIS A 4 -5.21 9.42 -23.00
CA HIS A 4 -5.41 10.69 -23.68
C HIS A 4 -4.82 11.84 -22.89
N TYR A 5 -4.27 12.83 -23.62
CA TYR A 5 -3.99 14.13 -23.05
C TYR A 5 -5.28 14.94 -22.92
N PHE A 6 -5.38 15.75 -21.90
CA PHE A 6 -6.52 16.63 -21.69
C PHE A 6 -6.08 18.02 -21.22
N GLN A 7 -6.97 18.98 -21.21
CA GLN A 7 -6.73 20.27 -20.56
C GLN A 7 -7.12 20.19 -19.10
N SER A 8 -6.30 20.72 -18.18
CA SER A 8 -6.65 20.82 -16.76
C SER A 8 -7.98 21.54 -16.58
N ARG A 9 -8.74 21.09 -15.57
CA ARG A 9 -10.02 21.75 -15.23
C ARG A 9 -9.72 23.10 -14.59
N ASP A 10 -10.55 24.09 -14.93
CA ASP A 10 -10.50 25.38 -14.24
C ASP A 10 -10.74 25.18 -12.75
N LYS A 11 -9.89 25.82 -11.91
CA LYS A 11 -10.01 25.77 -10.44
C LYS A 11 -9.97 24.35 -9.84
N TRP A 12 -9.35 23.37 -10.53
CA TRP A 12 -9.22 22.01 -9.99
C TRP A 12 -8.55 22.01 -8.59
N LEU A 13 -7.60 22.91 -8.36
CA LEU A 13 -6.91 23.07 -7.08
C LEU A 13 -7.86 23.54 -5.97
N ASP A 14 -8.74 24.51 -6.26
CA ASP A 14 -9.74 24.98 -5.30
C ASP A 14 -10.75 23.88 -4.97
N GLN A 15 -11.16 23.09 -5.97
CA GLN A 15 -12.03 21.93 -5.77
C GLN A 15 -11.35 20.88 -4.89
N ALA A 16 -10.07 20.58 -5.13
CA ALA A 16 -9.31 19.63 -4.33
C ALA A 16 -9.21 20.09 -2.87
N ARG A 17 -8.98 21.38 -2.63
CA ARG A 17 -8.99 21.97 -1.27
C ARG A 17 -10.35 21.83 -0.58
N LEU A 18 -11.44 22.09 -1.30
CA LEU A 18 -12.80 21.92 -0.76
C LEU A 18 -13.09 20.46 -0.37
N LEU A 19 -12.45 19.50 -1.02
CA LEU A 19 -12.52 18.08 -0.69
C LEU A 19 -11.62 17.69 0.49
N GLY A 20 -10.91 18.65 1.10
CA GLY A 20 -10.01 18.40 2.23
C GLY A 20 -8.59 17.97 1.84
N PHE A 21 -8.21 18.21 0.59
CA PHE A 21 -6.94 17.78 -0.01
C PHE A 21 -5.95 18.95 -0.08
N ASP A 22 -5.55 19.47 1.08
CA ASP A 22 -4.78 20.73 1.15
C ASP A 22 -3.27 20.52 0.95
N THR A 23 -2.70 19.45 1.49
CA THR A 23 -1.24 19.33 1.63
C THR A 23 -0.59 18.55 0.51
N ALA A 24 -1.21 17.50 0.01
CA ALA A 24 -0.61 16.64 -0.98
C ALA A 24 -0.54 17.27 -2.38
N LEU A 25 -1.45 18.18 -2.69
CA LEU A 25 -1.45 18.93 -3.95
C LEU A 25 -0.49 20.12 -3.92
N LEU A 26 -0.08 20.54 -2.72
CA LEU A 26 0.87 21.62 -2.48
C LEU A 26 2.31 21.11 -2.30
N SER A 27 2.54 19.80 -2.47
CA SER A 27 3.90 19.27 -2.54
C SER A 27 4.65 19.91 -3.73
N ASP A 28 5.93 20.13 -3.58
CA ASP A 28 6.79 20.65 -4.64
C ASP A 28 7.76 19.55 -5.09
N PRO A 29 7.58 19.00 -6.30
CA PRO A 29 6.50 19.23 -7.28
C PRO A 29 5.18 18.58 -6.87
N PRO A 30 4.02 19.14 -7.32
CA PRO A 30 2.72 18.49 -7.09
C PRO A 30 2.64 17.17 -7.86
N TYR A 31 2.06 16.15 -7.21
CA TYR A 31 1.98 14.81 -7.79
C TYR A 31 0.64 14.48 -8.46
N TRP A 32 -0.34 15.35 -8.40
CA TRP A 32 -1.59 15.19 -9.15
C TRP A 32 -1.40 15.63 -10.61
N VAL A 33 -1.81 14.78 -11.55
CA VAL A 33 -1.51 14.96 -12.99
C VAL A 33 -1.99 16.29 -13.58
N GLU A 34 -3.09 16.89 -13.06
CA GLU A 34 -3.61 18.19 -13.55
C GLU A 34 -2.66 19.37 -13.30
N ALA A 35 -1.60 19.18 -12.50
CA ALA A 35 -0.55 20.18 -12.31
C ALA A 35 0.48 20.21 -13.46
N LEU A 36 0.45 19.25 -14.38
CA LEU A 36 1.34 19.21 -15.54
C LEU A 36 0.84 20.20 -16.63
N GLU A 37 1.74 20.63 -17.49
CA GLU A 37 1.40 21.40 -18.69
C GLU A 37 0.57 20.56 -19.67
N GLU A 38 0.89 19.27 -19.80
CA GLU A 38 0.17 18.30 -20.64
C GLU A 38 -0.34 17.14 -19.77
N PRO A 39 -1.44 17.35 -19.03
CA PRO A 39 -2.00 16.30 -18.19
C PRO A 39 -2.60 15.18 -19.04
N PHE A 40 -2.57 13.98 -18.50
CA PHE A 40 -3.06 12.79 -19.19
C PHE A 40 -3.88 11.88 -18.25
N CYS A 41 -4.73 11.05 -18.85
CA CYS A 41 -5.52 10.03 -18.18
C CYS A 41 -5.42 8.72 -18.93
N LEU A 42 -5.84 7.63 -18.30
CA LEU A 42 -5.83 6.31 -18.89
C LEU A 42 -7.24 5.84 -19.22
N GLU A 43 -7.37 5.18 -20.37
CA GLU A 43 -8.58 4.49 -20.79
C GLU A 43 -8.46 3.00 -20.50
N LEU A 44 -9.47 2.45 -19.85
CA LEU A 44 -9.59 1.03 -19.53
C LEU A 44 -10.90 0.50 -20.09
N THR A 45 -10.93 -0.79 -20.36
CA THR A 45 -12.14 -1.50 -20.77
C THR A 45 -12.78 -2.24 -19.59
N VAL A 46 -14.06 -2.57 -19.71
CA VAL A 46 -14.74 -3.47 -18.76
C VAL A 46 -14.02 -4.80 -18.63
N ALA A 47 -13.41 -5.29 -19.73
CA ALA A 47 -12.62 -6.54 -19.70
C ALA A 47 -11.33 -6.40 -18.87
N ASP A 48 -10.67 -5.25 -18.91
CA ASP A 48 -9.50 -4.95 -18.05
C ASP A 48 -9.90 -4.98 -16.58
N ILE A 49 -11.02 -4.38 -16.23
CA ILE A 49 -11.53 -4.37 -14.85
C ILE A 49 -11.89 -5.78 -14.39
N ALA A 50 -12.61 -6.56 -15.20
CA ALA A 50 -12.95 -7.94 -14.88
C ALA A 50 -11.70 -8.81 -14.61
N LEU A 51 -10.64 -8.62 -15.40
CA LEU A 51 -9.36 -9.29 -15.18
C LEU A 51 -8.71 -8.86 -13.86
N LEU A 52 -8.66 -7.56 -13.56
CA LEU A 52 -8.10 -7.04 -12.32
C LEU A 52 -8.86 -7.56 -11.10
N GLU A 53 -10.20 -7.64 -11.17
CA GLU A 53 -11.01 -8.25 -10.11
C GLU A 53 -10.69 -9.73 -9.90
N GLN A 54 -10.53 -10.49 -11.01
CA GLN A 54 -10.13 -11.90 -10.92
C GLN A 54 -8.76 -12.03 -10.22
N VAL A 55 -7.78 -11.23 -10.62
CA VAL A 55 -6.45 -11.19 -9.99
C VAL A 55 -6.56 -10.87 -8.51
N GLY A 56 -7.31 -9.83 -8.16
CA GLY A 56 -7.51 -9.43 -6.76
C GLY A 56 -8.11 -10.54 -5.90
N LYS A 57 -9.15 -11.22 -6.39
CA LYS A 57 -9.79 -12.35 -5.69
C LYS A 57 -8.82 -13.52 -5.49
N MET A 58 -8.04 -13.86 -6.53
CA MET A 58 -7.06 -14.96 -6.46
C MET A 58 -5.90 -14.63 -5.52
N VAL A 59 -5.31 -13.46 -5.65
CA VAL A 59 -4.21 -13.04 -4.77
C VAL A 59 -4.68 -12.95 -3.31
N GLN A 60 -5.88 -12.42 -3.05
CA GLN A 60 -6.45 -12.37 -1.70
C GLN A 60 -6.62 -13.77 -1.09
N SER A 61 -7.08 -14.74 -1.87
CA SER A 61 -7.18 -16.14 -1.40
C SER A 61 -5.81 -16.74 -1.06
N GLN A 62 -4.79 -16.48 -1.90
CA GLN A 62 -3.41 -16.93 -1.65
C GLN A 62 -2.80 -16.25 -0.42
N VAL A 63 -3.07 -14.97 -0.23
CA VAL A 63 -2.64 -14.19 0.94
C VAL A 63 -3.24 -14.76 2.23
N LEU A 64 -4.52 -15.06 2.26
CA LEU A 64 -5.15 -15.66 3.45
C LEU A 64 -4.61 -17.06 3.76
N ALA A 65 -4.35 -17.88 2.74
CA ALA A 65 -3.71 -19.18 2.93
C ALA A 65 -2.27 -19.05 3.46
N LEU A 66 -1.51 -18.02 3.02
CA LEU A 66 -0.20 -17.71 3.59
C LEU A 66 -0.32 -17.34 5.07
N VAL A 67 -1.25 -16.43 5.43
CA VAL A 67 -1.43 -16.02 6.83
C VAL A 67 -1.81 -17.21 7.70
N GLU A 68 -2.71 -18.09 7.23
CA GLU A 68 -3.08 -19.31 7.94
C GLU A 68 -1.88 -20.22 8.18
N ARG A 69 -1.04 -20.47 7.15
CA ARG A 69 0.20 -21.25 7.28
C ARG A 69 1.18 -20.60 8.27
N VAL A 70 1.37 -19.29 8.19
CA VAL A 70 2.26 -18.56 9.11
C VAL A 70 1.75 -18.64 10.55
N CYS A 71 0.44 -18.57 10.77
CA CYS A 71 -0.14 -18.62 12.11
C CYS A 71 -0.15 -20.02 12.70
N PHE A 72 -0.49 -21.05 11.91
CA PHE A 72 -0.84 -22.38 12.42
C PHE A 72 -0.10 -23.54 11.73
N GLY A 73 0.74 -23.27 10.75
CA GLY A 73 1.55 -24.31 10.09
C GLY A 73 2.60 -24.91 11.02
N PRO A 74 3.13 -26.10 10.69
CA PRO A 74 4.16 -26.76 11.48
C PRO A 74 5.48 -25.97 11.56
N ASP A 75 5.73 -25.08 10.62
CA ASP A 75 6.89 -24.19 10.50
C ASP A 75 6.60 -22.73 10.95
N SER A 76 5.48 -22.51 11.63
CA SER A 76 4.96 -21.18 12.04
C SER A 76 6.03 -20.28 12.69
N GLU A 77 6.80 -20.79 13.64
CA GLU A 77 7.83 -19.99 14.32
C GLU A 77 8.93 -19.51 13.37
N ALA A 78 9.41 -20.41 12.50
CA ALA A 78 10.44 -20.06 11.51
C ALA A 78 9.89 -19.06 10.44
N LEU A 79 8.62 -19.21 10.03
CA LEU A 79 8.00 -18.27 9.10
C LEU A 79 7.80 -16.90 9.73
N MET A 80 7.36 -16.82 10.98
CA MET A 80 7.24 -15.55 11.71
C MET A 80 8.60 -14.85 11.89
N GLU A 81 9.67 -15.63 12.10
CA GLU A 81 11.02 -15.09 12.15
C GLU A 81 11.48 -14.53 10.79
N ARG A 82 11.25 -15.27 9.70
CA ARG A 82 11.52 -14.78 8.32
C ARG A 82 10.78 -13.48 7.98
N LEU A 83 9.60 -13.28 8.59
CA LEU A 83 8.78 -12.08 8.43
C LEU A 83 9.12 -10.98 9.44
N SER A 84 10.17 -11.18 10.27
CA SER A 84 10.60 -10.23 11.30
C SER A 84 9.53 -9.90 12.35
N ILE A 85 8.62 -10.84 12.63
CA ILE A 85 7.63 -10.68 13.70
C ILE A 85 8.31 -10.97 15.04
N PRO A 86 8.32 -9.97 15.97
CA PRO A 86 8.99 -10.13 17.27
C PRO A 86 8.40 -11.31 18.04
N PRO A 87 9.23 -12.13 18.73
CA PRO A 87 8.76 -13.31 19.46
C PRO A 87 7.61 -13.03 20.42
N ASP A 88 7.64 -11.90 21.14
CA ASP A 88 6.62 -11.52 22.11
C ASP A 88 5.25 -11.30 21.45
N TYR A 89 5.20 -10.87 20.17
CA TYR A 89 3.96 -10.59 19.43
C TYR A 89 3.37 -11.80 18.71
N ARG A 90 4.14 -12.89 18.51
CA ARG A 90 3.71 -14.04 17.68
C ARG A 90 2.40 -14.66 18.16
N ARG A 91 2.21 -14.76 19.49
CA ARG A 91 0.94 -15.22 20.06
C ARG A 91 -0.21 -14.29 19.74
N ALA A 92 -0.03 -12.97 19.89
CA ALA A 92 -1.06 -11.97 19.59
C ALA A 92 -1.45 -11.97 18.11
N VAL A 93 -0.49 -12.18 17.19
CA VAL A 93 -0.74 -12.33 15.74
C VAL A 93 -1.66 -13.51 15.47
N ARG A 94 -1.39 -14.69 16.07
CA ARG A 94 -2.24 -15.89 15.95
C ARG A 94 -3.64 -15.63 16.47
N LEU A 95 -3.76 -15.05 17.68
CA LEU A 95 -5.04 -14.71 18.28
C LEU A 95 -5.84 -13.71 17.45
N SER A 96 -5.18 -12.73 16.82
CA SER A 96 -5.84 -11.78 15.92
C SER A 96 -6.45 -12.46 14.70
N PHE A 97 -5.72 -13.41 14.09
CA PHE A 97 -6.24 -14.18 12.95
C PHE A 97 -7.34 -15.17 13.36
N GLU A 98 -7.17 -15.86 14.48
CA GLU A 98 -8.16 -16.80 15.05
C GLU A 98 -9.50 -16.12 15.39
N ARG A 99 -9.45 -14.89 15.91
CA ARG A 99 -10.64 -14.07 16.18
C ARG A 99 -11.28 -13.51 14.92
N HIS A 100 -10.66 -13.69 13.74
CA HIS A 100 -11.09 -13.04 12.50
C HIS A 100 -11.18 -11.52 12.66
N ASP A 101 -10.18 -10.90 13.32
CA ASP A 101 -10.14 -9.44 13.47
C ASP A 101 -10.26 -8.80 12.07
N PRO A 102 -11.26 -7.90 11.86
CA PRO A 102 -11.61 -7.44 10.52
C PRO A 102 -10.55 -6.53 9.90
N SER A 103 -10.31 -6.72 8.61
CA SER A 103 -9.46 -5.88 7.78
C SER A 103 -10.31 -4.84 7.06
N LEU A 104 -9.90 -3.58 7.09
CA LEU A 104 -10.56 -2.51 6.35
C LEU A 104 -10.17 -2.56 4.87
N TYR A 105 -8.87 -2.41 4.55
CA TYR A 105 -8.42 -2.31 3.17
C TYR A 105 -7.01 -2.84 2.92
N SER A 106 -6.68 -3.05 1.66
CA SER A 106 -5.32 -3.28 1.16
C SER A 106 -5.20 -2.79 -0.28
N ARG A 107 -3.96 -2.66 -0.78
CA ARG A 107 -3.68 -2.33 -2.19
C ARG A 107 -2.65 -3.30 -2.75
N LEU A 108 -2.97 -3.89 -3.90
CA LEU A 108 -2.07 -4.71 -4.69
C LEU A 108 -1.46 -3.84 -5.79
N ASP A 109 -0.16 -3.63 -5.76
CA ASP A 109 0.53 -2.87 -6.80
C ASP A 109 0.97 -3.83 -7.92
N LEU A 110 0.48 -3.56 -9.13
CA LEU A 110 0.57 -4.47 -10.29
C LEU A 110 1.33 -3.83 -11.45
N ALA A 111 2.20 -4.60 -12.09
CA ALA A 111 2.57 -4.35 -13.48
C ALA A 111 1.45 -4.88 -14.37
N PHE A 112 0.66 -3.99 -14.95
CA PHE A 112 -0.48 -4.33 -15.78
C PHE A 112 -0.50 -3.50 -17.06
N LYS A 113 -0.60 -4.14 -18.20
CA LYS A 113 -0.76 -3.47 -19.49
C LYS A 113 -2.18 -3.72 -19.99
N PRO A 114 -3.05 -2.67 -20.02
CA PRO A 114 -4.41 -2.79 -20.51
C PRO A 114 -4.48 -3.50 -21.88
N GLY A 115 -5.50 -4.36 -22.06
CA GLY A 115 -5.65 -5.20 -23.23
C GLY A 115 -4.75 -6.45 -23.25
N GLN A 116 -3.95 -6.70 -22.20
CA GLN A 116 -3.14 -7.93 -22.06
C GLN A 116 -3.55 -8.75 -20.84
N SER A 117 -3.40 -10.07 -20.93
CA SER A 117 -3.92 -11.02 -19.93
C SER A 117 -2.96 -11.38 -18.80
N SER A 118 -1.91 -10.60 -18.55
CA SER A 118 -0.82 -11.00 -17.64
C SER A 118 -0.44 -9.94 -16.60
N PRO A 119 -1.36 -9.48 -15.72
CA PRO A 119 -0.99 -8.65 -14.59
C PRO A 119 0.02 -9.39 -13.69
N ARG A 120 1.01 -8.67 -13.12
CA ARG A 120 2.02 -9.24 -12.22
C ARG A 120 2.06 -8.48 -10.93
N LEU A 121 1.98 -9.19 -9.81
CA LEU A 121 2.07 -8.59 -8.47
C LEU A 121 3.51 -8.12 -8.19
N LEU A 122 3.66 -6.83 -7.98
CA LEU A 122 4.93 -6.18 -7.64
C LEU A 122 5.09 -6.01 -6.14
N GLU A 123 3.98 -5.68 -5.45
CA GLU A 123 3.97 -5.35 -4.04
C GLU A 123 2.58 -5.57 -3.44
N LEU A 124 2.56 -5.92 -2.14
CA LEU A 124 1.36 -6.08 -1.34
C LEU A 124 1.38 -5.02 -0.22
N ASN A 125 0.53 -4.02 -0.33
CA ASN A 125 0.37 -2.97 0.67
C ASN A 125 -0.85 -3.29 1.55
N ALA A 126 -0.67 -4.10 2.59
CA ALA A 126 -1.76 -4.65 3.38
C ALA A 126 -1.99 -3.91 4.71
N ASP A 127 -1.02 -3.15 5.20
CA ASP A 127 -1.10 -2.46 6.49
C ASP A 127 -1.43 -0.96 6.35
N THR A 128 -0.59 -0.21 5.63
CA THR A 128 -0.72 1.25 5.51
C THR A 128 -0.64 1.73 4.06
N PRO A 129 -1.53 1.28 3.16
CA PRO A 129 -1.53 1.79 1.79
C PRO A 129 -1.90 3.29 1.76
N SER A 130 -1.10 4.08 1.06
CA SER A 130 -1.31 5.51 0.83
C SER A 130 -2.19 5.77 -0.41
N SER A 131 -2.58 7.04 -0.63
CA SER A 131 -3.35 7.51 -1.81
C SER A 131 -4.81 7.03 -1.85
N LEU A 132 -5.42 6.81 -0.68
CA LEU A 132 -6.84 6.43 -0.59
C LEU A 132 -7.75 7.59 -1.02
N MET A 133 -7.47 8.82 -0.60
CA MET A 133 -8.30 9.98 -0.95
C MET A 133 -8.21 10.30 -2.43
N GLU A 134 -7.02 10.24 -3.01
CA GLU A 134 -6.81 10.40 -4.45
C GLU A 134 -7.63 9.38 -5.22
N ALA A 135 -7.59 8.13 -4.79
CA ALA A 135 -8.28 7.03 -5.45
C ALA A 135 -9.80 7.08 -5.25
N SER A 136 -10.30 7.46 -4.07
CA SER A 136 -11.74 7.44 -3.78
C SER A 136 -12.46 8.74 -4.15
N VAL A 137 -11.85 9.90 -3.88
CA VAL A 137 -12.54 11.19 -3.94
C VAL A 137 -12.05 12.04 -5.10
N LEU A 138 -10.72 12.24 -5.21
CA LEU A 138 -10.18 13.22 -6.15
C LEU A 138 -10.35 12.78 -7.61
N GLN A 139 -10.07 11.52 -7.92
CA GLN A 139 -10.26 11.01 -9.29
C GLN A 139 -11.76 10.93 -9.68
N LEU A 140 -12.66 10.72 -8.70
CA LEU A 140 -14.10 10.77 -8.96
C LEU A 140 -14.56 12.18 -9.30
N ALA A 141 -14.10 13.19 -8.54
CA ALA A 141 -14.36 14.60 -8.83
C ALA A 141 -13.77 15.03 -10.17
N TRP A 142 -12.60 14.48 -10.54
CA TRP A 142 -12.01 14.67 -11.86
C TRP A 142 -12.92 14.12 -12.95
N LEU A 143 -13.39 12.88 -12.85
CA LEU A 143 -14.29 12.27 -13.84
C LEU A 143 -15.57 13.08 -14.00
N ALA A 144 -16.20 13.50 -12.91
CA ALA A 144 -17.41 14.34 -12.95
C ALA A 144 -17.16 15.65 -13.70
N GLY A 145 -16.07 16.36 -13.41
CA GLY A 145 -15.71 17.59 -14.11
C GLY A 145 -15.35 17.38 -15.57
N MET A 146 -14.76 16.24 -15.94
CA MET A 146 -14.47 15.91 -17.35
C MET A 146 -15.76 15.64 -18.15
N LYS A 147 -16.75 15.00 -17.54
CA LYS A 147 -18.07 14.79 -18.13
C LYS A 147 -18.84 16.12 -18.29
N GLU A 148 -18.86 16.97 -17.27
CA GLU A 148 -19.54 18.27 -17.27
C GLU A 148 -19.06 19.17 -18.42
N ARG A 149 -17.74 19.19 -18.67
CA ARG A 149 -17.15 19.95 -19.78
C ARG A 149 -17.15 19.20 -21.12
N GLN A 150 -17.81 18.05 -21.21
CA GLN A 150 -17.91 17.22 -22.42
C GLN A 150 -16.54 16.72 -22.97
N ALA A 151 -15.52 16.65 -22.14
CA ALA A 151 -14.21 16.12 -22.51
C ALA A 151 -14.17 14.58 -22.47
N LEU A 152 -15.10 13.97 -21.73
CA LEU A 152 -15.38 12.53 -21.75
C LEU A 152 -16.87 12.30 -22.01
N SER A 153 -17.20 11.12 -22.52
CA SER A 153 -18.58 10.70 -22.72
C SER A 153 -19.34 10.71 -21.38
N PRO A 154 -20.63 11.11 -21.35
CA PRO A 154 -21.49 10.93 -20.18
C PRO A 154 -21.56 9.48 -19.68
N GLU A 155 -21.35 8.52 -20.57
CA GLU A 155 -21.38 7.08 -20.29
C GLU A 155 -20.04 6.54 -19.74
N SER A 156 -18.94 7.30 -19.85
CA SER A 156 -17.67 6.90 -19.24
C SER A 156 -17.83 6.69 -17.75
N ASP A 157 -17.26 5.63 -17.22
CA ASP A 157 -17.32 5.32 -15.78
C ASP A 157 -15.92 5.21 -15.19
N GLN A 158 -15.82 4.81 -13.93
CA GLN A 158 -14.57 4.63 -13.23
C GLN A 158 -14.66 3.41 -12.31
N TYR A 159 -13.61 2.60 -12.28
CA TYR A 159 -13.57 1.50 -11.30
C TYR A 159 -13.19 2.07 -9.92
N ASN A 160 -14.20 2.56 -9.22
CA ASN A 160 -14.04 3.30 -7.96
C ASN A 160 -15.26 3.16 -7.05
N PHE A 161 -15.34 2.02 -6.35
CA PHE A 161 -16.34 1.73 -5.31
C PHE A 161 -15.73 1.84 -3.91
N LEU A 162 -14.64 2.63 -3.76
CA LEU A 162 -13.89 2.74 -2.51
C LEU A 162 -14.72 3.37 -1.41
N GLN A 163 -15.43 4.46 -1.70
CA GLN A 163 -16.28 5.11 -0.71
C GLN A 163 -17.46 4.22 -0.30
N ASP A 164 -18.07 3.52 -1.25
CA ASP A 164 -19.16 2.57 -0.97
C ASP A 164 -18.66 1.42 -0.07
N GLY A 165 -17.47 0.91 -0.35
CA GLY A 165 -16.82 -0.11 0.47
C GLY A 165 -16.50 0.37 1.90
N LEU A 166 -16.07 1.63 2.06
CA LEU A 166 -15.88 2.24 3.39
C LEU A 166 -17.21 2.37 4.14
N ILE A 167 -18.26 2.83 3.46
CA ILE A 167 -19.61 2.95 4.03
C ILE A 167 -20.12 1.56 4.45
N GLU A 168 -20.01 0.54 3.58
CA GLU A 168 -20.39 -0.85 3.90
C GLU A 168 -19.64 -1.35 5.14
N PHE A 169 -18.31 -1.16 5.16
CA PHE A 169 -17.49 -1.60 6.28
C PHE A 169 -17.89 -0.93 7.60
N PHE A 170 -17.94 0.40 7.65
CA PHE A 170 -18.28 1.13 8.86
C PHE A 170 -19.73 0.92 9.29
N SER A 171 -20.67 0.72 8.36
CA SER A 171 -22.06 0.38 8.68
C SER A 171 -22.19 -0.89 9.52
N GLY A 172 -21.28 -1.86 9.36
CA GLY A 172 -21.21 -3.05 10.20
C GLY A 172 -20.88 -2.76 11.68
N PHE A 173 -20.51 -1.53 12.02
CA PHE A 173 -20.21 -1.09 13.38
C PHE A 173 -21.18 -0.01 13.92
N ALA A 174 -22.11 0.49 13.12
CA ALA A 174 -23.03 1.57 13.50
C ALA A 174 -23.96 1.18 14.67
N ASP A 175 -24.43 -0.07 14.70
CA ASP A 175 -25.29 -0.58 15.77
C ASP A 175 -24.59 -0.75 17.13
N ARG A 176 -23.25 -0.57 17.16
CA ARG A 176 -22.41 -0.67 18.35
C ARG A 176 -21.93 0.72 18.79
N ALA A 177 -22.82 1.71 18.75
CA ALA A 177 -22.53 3.12 19.03
C ALA A 177 -21.92 3.41 20.40
N GLU A 178 -21.98 2.46 21.35
CA GLU A 178 -21.38 2.62 22.69
C GLU A 178 -19.83 2.66 22.68
N ARG A 179 -19.19 2.12 21.63
CA ARG A 179 -17.72 2.10 21.53
C ARG A 179 -17.23 3.16 20.55
N SER A 180 -16.44 4.10 21.06
CA SER A 180 -15.81 5.11 20.22
C SER A 180 -14.71 4.52 19.33
N TRP A 181 -14.57 5.10 18.14
CA TRP A 181 -13.46 4.87 17.25
C TRP A 181 -12.43 5.98 17.36
N HIS A 182 -11.18 5.61 17.53
CA HIS A 182 -10.04 6.52 17.48
C HIS A 182 -9.29 6.32 16.16
N PHE A 183 -9.17 7.41 15.41
CA PHE A 183 -8.46 7.45 14.14
C PHE A 183 -7.13 8.13 14.36
N ALA A 184 -6.03 7.34 14.37
CA ALA A 184 -4.72 7.79 14.77
C ALA A 184 -3.78 8.01 13.58
N TYR A 185 -3.08 9.14 13.61
CA TYR A 185 -1.97 9.47 12.72
C TYR A 185 -0.71 9.78 13.53
N TYR A 186 0.46 9.68 12.88
CA TYR A 186 1.72 10.07 13.53
C TYR A 186 1.98 11.58 13.35
N PRO A 187 2.42 12.31 14.40
CA PRO A 187 2.72 13.74 14.30
C PRO A 187 3.75 14.03 13.19
N GLY A 188 3.45 15.03 12.36
CA GLY A 188 4.32 15.45 11.26
C GLY A 188 4.04 14.78 9.91
N ALA A 189 3.34 13.64 9.87
CA ALA A 189 2.87 13.00 8.64
C ALA A 189 1.59 13.69 8.14
N ARG A 190 1.74 14.74 7.33
CA ARG A 190 0.60 15.58 6.88
C ARG A 190 -0.37 14.83 5.98
N GLU A 191 0.15 14.08 5.01
CA GLU A 191 -0.65 13.28 4.06
C GLU A 191 -1.45 12.18 4.79
N ASP A 192 -0.80 11.50 5.75
CA ASP A 192 -1.47 10.49 6.57
C ASP A 192 -2.60 11.11 7.39
N LYS A 193 -2.38 12.29 7.96
CA LYS A 193 -3.39 13.02 8.72
C LYS A 193 -4.65 13.32 7.88
N GLU A 194 -4.50 13.69 6.61
CA GLU A 194 -5.64 13.96 5.72
C GLU A 194 -6.43 12.68 5.42
N THR A 195 -5.74 11.59 5.12
CA THR A 195 -6.36 10.26 4.94
C THR A 195 -7.11 9.82 6.19
N VAL A 196 -6.50 9.98 7.37
CA VAL A 196 -7.11 9.61 8.65
C VAL A 196 -8.32 10.48 8.98
N LYS A 197 -8.28 11.78 8.68
CA LYS A 197 -9.43 12.69 8.80
C LYS A 197 -10.58 12.28 7.88
N TYR A 198 -10.28 11.89 6.65
CA TYR A 198 -11.29 11.41 5.70
C TYR A 198 -12.00 10.17 6.25
N LEU A 199 -11.28 9.16 6.73
CA LEU A 199 -11.86 7.97 7.32
C LEU A 199 -12.69 8.27 8.57
N CYS A 200 -12.19 9.17 9.43
CA CYS A 200 -12.90 9.65 10.62
C CYS A 200 -14.22 10.34 10.24
N ALA A 201 -14.20 11.16 9.18
CA ALA A 201 -15.40 11.85 8.68
C ALA A 201 -16.43 10.87 8.07
N VAL A 202 -15.98 9.87 7.30
CA VAL A 202 -16.88 8.83 6.75
C VAL A 202 -17.55 8.05 7.88
N ALA A 203 -16.80 7.62 8.89
CA ALA A 203 -17.36 6.93 10.07
C ALA A 203 -18.34 7.84 10.83
N GLY A 204 -17.99 9.10 11.06
CA GLY A 204 -18.84 10.10 11.73
C GLY A 204 -20.16 10.37 11.01
N ALA A 205 -20.13 10.41 9.65
CA ALA A 205 -21.32 10.57 8.83
C ALA A 205 -22.33 9.41 8.98
N LEU A 206 -21.87 8.25 9.40
CA LEU A 206 -22.70 7.08 9.70
C LEU A 206 -23.16 7.02 11.16
N GLY A 207 -22.91 8.08 11.95
CA GLY A 207 -23.32 8.16 13.34
C GLY A 207 -22.36 7.44 14.32
N ILE A 208 -21.20 6.99 13.85
CA ILE A 208 -20.18 6.41 14.71
C ILE A 208 -19.49 7.52 15.51
N ASN A 209 -19.39 7.33 16.82
CA ASN A 209 -18.60 8.24 17.66
C ASN A 209 -17.11 8.12 17.32
N SER A 210 -16.61 9.00 16.44
CA SER A 210 -15.28 8.94 15.86
C SER A 210 -14.43 10.13 16.31
N MET A 211 -13.17 9.86 16.67
CA MET A 211 -12.22 10.84 17.21
C MET A 211 -10.91 10.78 16.47
N LEU A 212 -10.41 11.94 16.07
CA LEU A 212 -9.08 12.09 15.49
C LEU A 212 -8.06 12.28 16.62
N VAL A 213 -7.00 11.47 16.66
CA VAL A 213 -5.98 11.50 17.70
C VAL A 213 -4.56 11.40 17.13
N GLU A 214 -3.58 11.92 17.87
CA GLU A 214 -2.18 11.66 17.58
C GLU A 214 -1.73 10.38 18.29
N LEU A 215 -1.06 9.48 17.56
CA LEU A 215 -0.65 8.18 18.09
C LEU A 215 0.22 8.28 19.33
N ASN A 216 1.09 9.27 19.40
CA ASN A 216 1.99 9.54 20.53
C ASN A 216 1.29 10.10 21.80
N GLN A 217 0.00 10.46 21.71
CA GLN A 217 -0.82 10.89 22.85
C GLN A 217 -1.52 9.71 23.55
N LEU A 218 -1.47 8.52 22.96
CA LEU A 218 -2.03 7.31 23.57
C LEU A 218 -1.16 6.87 24.74
N ARG A 219 -1.79 6.51 25.86
CA ARG A 219 -1.13 6.06 27.10
C ARG A 219 -1.95 5.01 27.81
N SER A 220 -1.31 4.19 28.64
CA SER A 220 -2.00 3.23 29.49
C SER A 220 -2.13 3.79 30.93
N ILE A 221 -3.34 3.65 31.50
CA ILE A 221 -3.59 3.84 32.91
C ILE A 221 -4.28 2.58 33.42
N ASP A 222 -3.69 1.93 34.40
CA ASP A 222 -4.21 0.70 35.03
C ASP A 222 -4.53 -0.41 33.99
N GLY A 223 -3.68 -0.55 32.98
CA GLY A 223 -3.83 -1.53 31.90
C GLY A 223 -4.98 -1.22 30.93
N THR A 224 -5.42 0.03 30.87
CA THR A 224 -6.45 0.53 29.96
C THR A 224 -5.83 1.60 29.05
N LEU A 225 -6.07 1.49 27.74
CA LEU A 225 -5.60 2.49 26.77
C LEU A 225 -6.53 3.70 26.76
N ILE A 226 -5.94 4.87 26.91
CA ILE A 226 -6.67 6.15 26.85
C ILE A 226 -5.97 7.10 25.89
N ASP A 227 -6.73 8.05 25.34
CA ASP A 227 -6.23 9.15 24.54
C ASP A 227 -5.72 10.34 25.38
N GLY A 228 -5.31 11.42 24.72
CA GLY A 228 -4.82 12.64 25.37
C GLY A 228 -5.84 13.34 26.26
N GLU A 229 -7.14 13.12 26.05
CA GLU A 229 -8.25 13.69 26.83
C GLU A 229 -8.78 12.73 27.91
N GLY A 230 -8.16 11.55 28.05
CA GLY A 230 -8.55 10.55 29.05
C GLY A 230 -9.72 9.66 28.62
N ARG A 231 -10.11 9.65 27.35
CA ARG A 231 -11.19 8.79 26.81
C ARG A 231 -10.65 7.38 26.54
N LEU A 232 -11.48 6.36 26.80
CA LEU A 232 -11.14 4.96 26.57
C LEU A 232 -10.97 4.67 25.07
N VAL A 233 -9.88 3.99 24.70
CA VAL A 233 -9.57 3.54 23.33
C VAL A 233 -9.79 2.04 23.23
N GLU A 234 -10.86 1.61 22.57
CA GLU A 234 -11.19 0.20 22.32
C GLU A 234 -11.09 -0.18 20.85
N ARG A 235 -11.31 0.77 19.93
CA ARG A 235 -11.16 0.62 18.48
C ARG A 235 -10.23 1.69 17.98
N LEU A 236 -9.15 1.26 17.37
CA LEU A 236 -8.09 2.13 16.89
C LEU A 236 -7.82 1.85 15.41
N PHE A 237 -8.14 2.82 14.55
CA PHE A 237 -7.54 2.88 13.23
C PHE A 237 -6.19 3.57 13.35
N LYS A 238 -5.13 2.95 12.83
CA LYS A 238 -3.79 3.52 12.81
C LYS A 238 -3.26 3.60 11.36
N LEU A 239 -2.87 4.76 10.91
CA LEU A 239 -2.05 4.87 9.71
C LEU A 239 -0.58 4.96 10.15
N TYR A 240 -0.10 3.86 10.74
CA TYR A 240 1.24 3.71 11.27
C TYR A 240 1.67 2.24 11.16
N PRO A 241 2.84 1.95 10.56
CA PRO A 241 3.25 0.57 10.28
C PRO A 241 3.41 -0.32 11.49
N TRP A 242 3.07 -1.60 11.36
CA TRP A 242 3.22 -2.56 12.44
C TRP A 242 4.68 -2.72 12.89
N GLU A 243 5.65 -2.76 11.96
CA GLU A 243 7.06 -2.88 12.31
C GLU A 243 7.56 -1.73 13.18
N LEU A 244 7.08 -0.51 12.92
CA LEU A 244 7.43 0.65 13.73
C LEU A 244 6.71 0.63 15.08
N LEU A 245 5.44 0.19 15.10
CA LEU A 245 4.68 0.06 16.34
C LEU A 245 5.29 -1.00 17.27
N PHE A 246 5.80 -2.11 16.75
CA PHE A 246 6.54 -3.11 17.53
C PHE A 246 7.79 -2.53 18.19
N GLU A 247 8.55 -1.72 17.44
CA GLU A 247 9.74 -1.05 17.97
C GLU A 247 9.37 -0.04 19.07
N ASP A 248 8.36 0.78 18.83
CA ASP A 248 7.94 1.80 19.80
C ASP A 248 7.39 1.16 21.08
N ASP A 249 6.56 0.13 20.97
CA ASP A 249 6.02 -0.58 22.13
C ASP A 249 7.12 -1.31 22.91
N SER A 250 8.14 -1.84 22.22
CA SER A 250 9.35 -2.41 22.85
C SER A 250 10.17 -1.34 23.58
N ARG A 251 10.28 -0.13 23.00
CA ARG A 251 10.94 1.01 23.67
C ARG A 251 10.16 1.47 24.91
N ILE A 252 8.82 1.45 24.85
CA ILE A 252 7.97 1.74 26.00
C ILE A 252 8.19 0.70 27.09
N LYS A 253 8.17 -0.60 26.75
CA LYS A 253 8.47 -1.68 27.71
C LYS A 253 9.83 -1.50 28.38
N ALA A 254 10.85 -1.17 27.60
CA ALA A 254 12.20 -0.97 28.13
C ALA A 254 12.27 0.20 29.17
N LYS A 255 11.42 1.24 28.98
CA LYS A 255 11.38 2.40 29.89
C LYS A 255 10.46 2.22 31.09
N THR A 256 9.34 1.52 30.93
CA THR A 256 8.24 1.44 31.90
C THR A 256 8.12 0.06 32.55
N GLY A 257 8.78 -0.95 32.00
CA GLY A 257 8.63 -2.35 32.40
C GLY A 257 7.46 -3.07 31.74
N GLN A 258 6.59 -2.39 31.00
CA GLN A 258 5.36 -2.95 30.41
C GLN A 258 5.15 -2.48 28.98
N TYR A 259 4.60 -3.37 28.14
CA TYR A 259 4.08 -3.01 26.83
C TYR A 259 2.82 -2.14 26.96
N LEU A 260 2.65 -1.19 26.06
CA LEU A 260 1.43 -0.39 25.95
C LEU A 260 0.32 -1.14 25.21
N PHE A 261 0.64 -1.74 24.07
CA PHE A 261 -0.33 -2.33 23.15
C PHE A 261 -0.48 -3.85 23.32
N LEU A 262 0.61 -4.59 23.49
CA LEU A 262 0.61 -6.05 23.45
C LEU A 262 -0.42 -6.73 24.37
N PRO A 263 -0.57 -6.39 25.66
CA PRO A 263 -1.56 -7.05 26.55
C PRO A 263 -3.01 -6.80 26.13
N LEU A 264 -3.27 -5.64 25.51
CA LEU A 264 -4.59 -5.26 25.03
C LEU A 264 -4.97 -6.00 23.75
N LEU A 265 -3.99 -6.18 22.84
CA LEU A 265 -4.13 -6.96 21.62
C LEU A 265 -4.35 -8.44 21.91
N GLU A 266 -3.59 -9.04 22.83
CA GLU A 266 -3.77 -10.44 23.26
C GLU A 266 -5.13 -10.68 23.89
N SER A 267 -5.56 -9.79 24.76
CA SER A 267 -6.86 -9.93 25.44
C SER A 267 -8.07 -9.57 24.57
N GLY A 268 -7.87 -9.01 23.37
CA GLY A 268 -8.95 -8.52 22.50
C GLY A 268 -9.69 -7.28 23.03
N ARG A 269 -9.15 -6.61 24.07
CA ARG A 269 -9.69 -5.35 24.57
C ARG A 269 -9.44 -4.17 23.65
N LEU A 270 -8.42 -4.24 22.80
CA LEU A 270 -8.13 -3.28 21.75
C LEU A 270 -8.27 -3.95 20.38
N GLN A 271 -9.18 -3.46 19.57
CA GLN A 271 -9.34 -3.83 18.17
C GLN A 271 -8.63 -2.79 17.31
N VAL A 272 -7.64 -3.23 16.53
CA VAL A 272 -6.84 -2.34 15.68
C VAL A 272 -7.15 -2.59 14.20
N PHE A 273 -7.18 -1.55 13.41
CA PHE A 273 -7.33 -1.52 11.95
C PHE A 273 -6.10 -0.81 11.35
N GLU A 274 -5.30 -1.43 10.49
CA GLU A 274 -5.40 -2.82 10.06
C GLU A 274 -5.05 -3.80 11.20
N PRO A 275 -5.70 -4.98 11.22
CA PRO A 275 -5.54 -5.93 12.33
C PRO A 275 -4.12 -6.49 12.43
N LEU A 276 -3.77 -6.93 13.64
CA LEU A 276 -2.40 -7.39 13.93
C LEU A 276 -1.96 -8.58 13.07
N TRP A 277 -2.87 -9.47 12.66
CA TRP A 277 -2.51 -10.56 11.76
C TRP A 277 -1.95 -10.09 10.41
N LYS A 278 -2.26 -8.87 9.99
CA LYS A 278 -1.68 -8.27 8.77
C LYS A 278 -0.21 -7.87 8.91
N SER A 279 0.35 -7.90 10.11
CA SER A 279 1.80 -7.76 10.28
C SER A 279 2.59 -8.84 9.53
N VAL A 280 1.98 -10.01 9.29
CA VAL A 280 2.51 -11.08 8.41
C VAL A 280 2.78 -10.55 6.98
N LEU A 281 2.04 -9.56 6.55
CA LEU A 281 2.03 -9.01 5.20
C LEU A 281 2.70 -7.62 5.11
N ALA A 282 3.17 -7.06 6.23
CA ALA A 282 3.69 -5.70 6.29
C ALA A 282 5.01 -5.54 5.52
N GLY A 283 5.84 -6.59 5.51
CA GLY A 283 7.11 -6.59 4.77
C GLY A 283 7.03 -7.36 3.44
N LYS A 284 7.85 -6.94 2.48
CA LYS A 284 7.97 -7.58 1.14
C LYS A 284 8.45 -9.04 1.22
N ALA A 285 8.98 -9.49 2.35
CA ALA A 285 9.32 -10.89 2.60
C ALA A 285 8.12 -11.84 2.41
N ALA A 286 6.89 -11.35 2.66
CA ALA A 286 5.66 -12.10 2.38
C ALA A 286 5.53 -12.53 0.90
N LEU A 287 6.04 -11.74 -0.05
CA LEU A 287 6.04 -12.09 -1.48
C LEU A 287 6.89 -13.32 -1.77
N SER A 288 8.01 -13.52 -1.06
CA SER A 288 8.85 -14.72 -1.21
C SER A 288 8.13 -15.97 -0.73
N LEU A 289 7.39 -15.87 0.36
CA LEU A 289 6.58 -16.98 0.89
C LEU A 289 5.36 -17.28 0.02
N LEU A 290 4.71 -16.25 -0.53
CA LEU A 290 3.63 -16.43 -1.51
C LEU A 290 4.14 -17.19 -2.75
N TYR A 291 5.29 -16.79 -3.30
CA TYR A 291 5.86 -17.49 -4.44
C TYR A 291 6.28 -18.93 -4.09
N GLU A 292 6.86 -19.15 -2.90
CA GLU A 292 7.20 -20.50 -2.41
C GLU A 292 5.97 -21.40 -2.31
N MET A 293 4.82 -20.87 -1.86
CA MET A 293 3.58 -21.63 -1.73
C MET A 293 2.82 -21.82 -3.05
N PHE A 294 2.91 -20.86 -3.96
CA PHE A 294 2.13 -20.82 -5.20
C PHE A 294 3.02 -20.50 -6.43
N PRO A 295 4.05 -21.33 -6.72
CA PRO A 295 5.00 -21.03 -7.80
C PRO A 295 4.37 -21.00 -9.18
N ASP A 296 3.27 -21.73 -9.37
CA ASP A 296 2.52 -21.81 -10.63
C ASP A 296 1.46 -20.71 -10.80
N SER A 297 1.34 -19.81 -9.81
CA SER A 297 0.40 -18.69 -9.91
C SER A 297 0.82 -17.75 -11.05
N PRO A 298 -0.05 -17.51 -12.04
CA PRO A 298 0.30 -16.65 -13.17
C PRO A 298 0.46 -15.17 -12.78
N TRP A 299 0.06 -14.81 -11.57
CA TRP A 299 0.08 -13.43 -11.07
C TRP A 299 1.29 -13.10 -10.21
N LEU A 300 1.96 -14.13 -9.67
CA LEU A 300 3.14 -13.94 -8.83
C LEU A 300 4.41 -13.92 -9.68
N LEU A 301 5.36 -13.13 -9.25
CA LEU A 301 6.71 -13.13 -9.81
C LEU A 301 7.62 -14.02 -8.96
N PRO A 302 8.55 -14.77 -9.57
CA PRO A 302 9.62 -15.44 -8.81
C PRO A 302 10.28 -14.45 -7.87
N THR A 303 10.17 -14.72 -6.56
CA THR A 303 10.62 -13.84 -5.48
C THR A 303 11.30 -14.66 -4.39
N PHE A 304 12.47 -14.22 -3.93
CA PHE A 304 13.28 -14.88 -2.93
C PHE A 304 13.80 -13.88 -1.90
N LEU A 305 14.11 -14.31 -0.69
CA LEU A 305 14.98 -13.51 0.16
C LEU A 305 16.39 -13.50 -0.46
N GLU A 306 17.10 -12.37 -0.38
CA GLU A 306 18.44 -12.23 -0.95
C GLU A 306 19.41 -13.28 -0.36
N THR A 307 19.22 -13.64 0.92
CA THR A 307 20.01 -14.68 1.62
C THR A 307 19.74 -16.10 1.13
N SER A 308 18.65 -16.33 0.41
CA SER A 308 18.26 -17.65 -0.12
C SER A 308 18.04 -17.62 -1.63
N LEU A 309 18.70 -16.68 -2.33
CA LEU A 309 18.61 -16.55 -3.78
C LEU A 309 19.23 -17.79 -4.46
N PRO A 310 18.52 -18.48 -5.38
CA PRO A 310 19.11 -19.57 -6.15
C PRO A 310 20.33 -19.07 -6.97
N GLY A 311 21.39 -19.87 -7.01
CA GLY A 311 22.64 -19.50 -7.68
C GLY A 311 22.54 -19.32 -9.19
N ASP A 312 21.49 -19.87 -9.80
CA ASP A 312 21.14 -19.77 -11.24
C ASP A 312 20.10 -18.66 -11.52
N PHE A 313 19.68 -17.87 -10.51
CA PHE A 313 18.71 -16.80 -10.71
C PHE A 313 19.36 -15.59 -11.37
N ALA A 314 19.47 -15.64 -12.68
CA ALA A 314 20.11 -14.60 -13.49
C ALA A 314 19.21 -13.33 -13.66
N PRO A 315 19.80 -12.16 -13.95
CA PRO A 315 19.05 -10.96 -14.37
C PRO A 315 18.12 -11.23 -15.57
N PRO A 316 17.08 -10.38 -15.80
CA PRO A 316 16.79 -9.16 -15.05
C PRO A 316 15.97 -9.44 -13.77
N TYR A 317 16.31 -8.74 -12.68
CA TYR A 317 15.57 -8.81 -11.41
C TYR A 317 15.62 -7.47 -10.66
N VAL A 318 14.81 -7.34 -9.62
CA VAL A 318 14.73 -6.16 -8.76
C VAL A 318 15.07 -6.57 -7.34
N ILE A 319 15.96 -5.82 -6.69
CA ILE A 319 16.29 -5.95 -5.28
C ILE A 319 15.51 -4.89 -4.52
N LYS A 320 14.79 -5.29 -3.47
CA LYS A 320 13.93 -4.39 -2.68
C LYS A 320 14.17 -4.61 -1.19
N PRO A 321 14.40 -3.54 -0.39
CA PRO A 321 14.39 -3.67 1.06
C PRO A 321 13.04 -4.19 1.56
N VAL A 322 13.06 -5.10 2.55
CA VAL A 322 11.84 -5.76 3.04
C VAL A 322 10.80 -4.74 3.52
N PHE A 323 11.19 -3.74 4.27
CA PHE A 323 10.30 -2.69 4.78
C PHE A 323 10.44 -1.34 4.07
N GLY A 324 11.14 -1.30 2.91
CA GLY A 324 11.29 -0.09 2.10
C GLY A 324 9.94 0.44 1.59
N ARG A 325 9.81 1.76 1.47
CA ARG A 325 8.61 2.48 1.02
C ARG A 325 8.98 3.46 -0.08
N GLU A 326 8.01 3.83 -0.90
CA GLU A 326 8.17 4.86 -1.93
C GLU A 326 9.39 4.67 -2.84
N GLY A 327 9.71 3.41 -3.13
CA GLY A 327 10.84 3.04 -3.97
C GLY A 327 12.22 3.13 -3.30
N ALA A 328 12.33 3.65 -2.07
CA ALA A 328 13.61 3.83 -1.39
C ALA A 328 14.42 2.53 -1.31
N GLY A 329 15.69 2.58 -1.69
CA GLY A 329 16.63 1.45 -1.70
C GLY A 329 16.36 0.39 -2.78
N VAL A 330 15.41 0.60 -3.68
CA VAL A 330 15.12 -0.34 -4.79
C VAL A 330 16.21 -0.25 -5.85
N ARG A 331 16.65 -1.41 -6.35
CA ARG A 331 17.66 -1.53 -7.41
C ARG A 331 17.16 -2.49 -8.49
N ILE A 332 17.20 -2.07 -9.76
CA ILE A 332 16.87 -2.91 -10.92
C ILE A 332 18.19 -3.37 -11.53
N VAL A 333 18.40 -4.66 -11.63
CA VAL A 333 19.57 -5.30 -12.22
C VAL A 333 19.17 -5.85 -13.58
N LEU A 334 19.78 -5.33 -14.64
CA LEU A 334 19.52 -5.68 -16.04
C LEU A 334 20.72 -6.43 -16.65
N GLU A 335 20.49 -7.23 -17.67
CA GLU A 335 21.58 -7.81 -18.47
C GLU A 335 22.28 -6.72 -19.30
N SER A 336 23.61 -6.78 -19.42
CA SER A 336 24.36 -5.90 -20.31
C SER A 336 23.94 -6.11 -21.75
N GLY A 337 23.58 -5.02 -22.42
CA GLY A 337 23.06 -5.02 -23.80
C GLY A 337 21.56 -4.77 -23.93
N ALA A 338 20.79 -4.76 -22.85
CA ALA A 338 19.35 -4.48 -22.83
C ALA A 338 19.04 -2.99 -22.48
N ALA A 339 19.98 -2.05 -22.65
CA ALA A 339 19.74 -0.64 -22.37
C ALA A 339 18.84 -0.03 -23.44
N PRO A 340 17.64 0.50 -23.11
CA PRO A 340 16.96 1.44 -23.99
C PRO A 340 17.77 2.74 -24.01
N ALA A 341 17.90 3.34 -25.19
CA ALA A 341 18.55 4.63 -25.38
C ALA A 341 17.90 5.71 -24.51
N ALA A 342 18.77 6.56 -23.93
CA ALA A 342 18.53 7.81 -23.20
C ALA A 342 18.34 7.72 -21.68
N THR A 343 19.33 8.03 -20.98
CA THR A 343 19.74 9.18 -20.17
C THR A 343 20.96 8.76 -19.36
N ALA A 344 22.11 9.29 -19.75
CA ALA A 344 23.36 9.09 -19.04
C ALA A 344 23.38 10.01 -17.81
N ASP A 345 23.15 9.42 -16.63
CA ASP A 345 23.76 9.87 -15.38
C ASP A 345 23.45 8.84 -14.29
N ALA A 346 24.50 8.31 -13.68
CA ALA A 346 24.52 7.33 -12.59
C ALA A 346 24.53 5.83 -12.95
N ALA A 347 25.54 5.39 -13.71
CA ALA A 347 25.93 3.99 -13.72
C ALA A 347 27.12 3.78 -12.75
N HIS A 348 26.92 3.06 -11.63
CA HIS A 348 28.01 2.54 -10.81
C HIS A 348 28.18 1.06 -11.11
N SER A 349 29.35 0.67 -11.61
CA SER A 349 29.73 -0.72 -11.82
C SER A 349 30.15 -1.35 -10.49
N VAL A 350 29.44 -2.40 -10.05
CA VAL A 350 29.88 -3.26 -8.95
C VAL A 350 30.58 -4.48 -9.55
N GLY A 351 31.88 -4.56 -9.35
CA GLY A 351 32.72 -5.67 -9.80
C GLY A 351 32.47 -6.94 -9.02
N GLY A 352 31.91 -7.92 -9.65
CA GLY A 352 31.86 -9.33 -9.21
C GLY A 352 32.12 -10.23 -10.40
N ASN A 353 33.03 -11.16 -10.24
CA ASN A 353 33.75 -11.97 -11.21
C ASN A 353 32.81 -12.89 -12.06
N THR A 354 32.16 -12.35 -13.07
CA THR A 354 31.61 -13.07 -14.25
C THR A 354 31.62 -12.09 -15.43
N ASP A 355 32.08 -12.54 -16.61
CA ASP A 355 32.30 -11.75 -17.84
C ASP A 355 31.04 -11.13 -18.50
N ARG A 356 30.00 -10.82 -17.72
CA ARG A 356 28.81 -10.09 -18.18
C ARG A 356 28.73 -8.75 -17.44
N GLU A 357 28.89 -7.67 -18.16
CA GLU A 357 28.57 -6.34 -17.62
C GLU A 357 27.07 -6.30 -17.26
N VAL A 358 26.73 -5.86 -16.05
CA VAL A 358 25.38 -5.74 -15.54
C VAL A 358 25.07 -4.27 -15.34
N ALA A 359 24.03 -3.77 -15.98
CA ALA A 359 23.53 -2.42 -15.73
C ALA A 359 22.64 -2.42 -14.49
N VAL A 360 22.91 -1.51 -13.54
CA VAL A 360 22.12 -1.35 -12.33
C VAL A 360 21.46 0.03 -12.33
N GLU A 361 20.16 0.06 -12.26
CA GLU A 361 19.36 1.27 -12.09
C GLU A 361 18.96 1.37 -10.61
N VAL A 362 19.32 2.46 -9.93
CA VAL A 362 19.16 2.63 -8.48
C VAL A 362 18.11 3.70 -8.20
N ALA A 363 17.31 3.52 -7.13
CA ALA A 363 16.39 4.53 -6.66
C ALA A 363 17.12 5.81 -6.24
N ALA A 364 16.40 6.94 -6.30
CA ALA A 364 16.95 8.24 -5.90
C ALA A 364 17.20 8.35 -4.38
N GLU A 365 16.53 7.54 -3.57
CA GLU A 365 16.63 7.57 -2.12
C GLU A 365 17.10 6.22 -1.56
N ASP A 366 18.01 6.26 -0.59
CA ASP A 366 18.45 5.09 0.18
C ASP A 366 17.44 4.75 1.27
N TYR A 367 17.28 3.46 1.56
CA TYR A 367 16.49 2.99 2.69
C TYR A 367 17.35 2.79 3.94
N ASN A 368 17.05 3.53 5.00
CA ASN A 368 17.75 3.48 6.29
C ASN A 368 16.85 3.10 7.47
N GLY A 369 15.65 2.56 7.20
CA GLY A 369 14.69 2.13 8.21
C GLY A 369 14.94 0.73 8.80
N PRO A 370 13.96 0.20 9.57
CA PRO A 370 14.01 -1.16 10.13
C PRO A 370 14.29 -2.22 9.08
N GLY A 371 15.13 -3.21 9.40
CA GLY A 371 15.46 -4.29 8.47
C GLY A 371 16.19 -3.85 7.20
N ARG A 372 16.94 -2.75 7.24
CA ARG A 372 17.68 -2.19 6.07
C ARG A 372 18.61 -3.21 5.38
N ASP A 373 19.09 -4.20 6.11
CA ASP A 373 20.00 -5.25 5.62
C ASP A 373 19.22 -6.47 5.07
N LEU A 374 17.87 -6.44 5.13
CA LEU A 374 17.01 -7.50 4.64
C LEU A 374 16.39 -7.10 3.31
N ASN A 375 16.70 -7.85 2.27
CA ASN A 375 16.19 -7.61 0.93
C ASN A 375 15.47 -8.84 0.39
N ILE A 376 14.53 -8.58 -0.53
CA ILE A 376 14.04 -9.58 -1.47
C ILE A 376 14.64 -9.33 -2.85
N VAL A 377 14.74 -10.40 -3.63
CA VAL A 377 15.07 -10.38 -5.06
C VAL A 377 13.87 -10.91 -5.81
N GLN A 378 13.26 -10.07 -6.66
CA GLN A 378 12.07 -10.39 -7.42
C GLN A 378 12.36 -10.33 -8.91
N ARG A 379 11.84 -11.28 -9.70
CA ARG A 379 11.94 -11.25 -11.16
C ARG A 379 11.44 -9.89 -11.68
N TYR A 380 12.22 -9.26 -12.55
CA TYR A 380 11.82 -8.00 -13.18
C TYR A 380 10.58 -8.18 -14.06
N SER A 381 9.62 -7.29 -13.94
CA SER A 381 8.46 -7.17 -14.83
C SER A 381 8.42 -5.74 -15.37
N ALA A 382 8.47 -5.60 -16.68
CA ALA A 382 8.44 -4.28 -17.31
C ALA A 382 7.11 -3.58 -17.03
N LEU A 383 7.17 -2.33 -16.61
CA LEU A 383 6.01 -1.48 -16.44
C LEU A 383 5.53 -0.96 -17.80
N PRO A 384 4.23 -0.84 -18.02
CA PRO A 384 3.72 -0.13 -19.19
C PRO A 384 4.08 1.36 -19.12
N VAL A 385 4.27 1.97 -20.28
CA VAL A 385 4.65 3.37 -20.39
C VAL A 385 3.58 4.16 -21.14
N PHE A 386 3.22 5.33 -20.61
CA PHE A 386 2.41 6.35 -21.28
C PHE A 386 2.92 7.76 -20.89
N ALA A 387 2.91 8.69 -21.83
CA ALA A 387 3.38 10.07 -21.64
C ALA A 387 4.81 10.14 -21.00
N GLY A 388 5.69 9.19 -21.33
CA GLY A 388 7.05 9.12 -20.77
C GLY A 388 7.10 8.63 -19.31
N CYS A 389 5.98 8.23 -18.72
CA CYS A 389 5.93 7.70 -17.36
C CYS A 389 5.75 6.18 -17.36
N SER A 390 6.51 5.48 -16.52
CA SER A 390 6.28 4.08 -16.15
C SER A 390 5.09 4.00 -15.19
N LEU A 391 4.11 3.12 -15.46
CA LEU A 391 2.84 3.09 -14.74
C LEU A 391 2.75 1.87 -13.83
N VAL A 392 2.33 2.09 -12.59
CA VAL A 392 1.97 1.05 -11.61
C VAL A 392 0.48 1.17 -11.30
N PHE A 393 -0.22 0.04 -11.37
CA PHE A 393 -1.65 -0.04 -11.11
C PHE A 393 -1.90 -0.56 -9.70
N GLY A 394 -2.48 0.26 -8.85
CA GLY A 394 -2.84 -0.07 -7.47
C GLY A 394 -4.29 -0.56 -7.39
N LEU A 395 -4.49 -1.87 -7.33
CA LEU A 395 -5.80 -2.47 -7.14
C LEU A 395 -6.19 -2.46 -5.66
N TRP A 396 -7.22 -1.74 -5.31
CA TRP A 396 -7.71 -1.63 -3.95
C TRP A 396 -8.70 -2.73 -3.62
N LEU A 397 -8.56 -3.27 -2.40
CA LEU A 397 -9.49 -4.22 -1.82
C LEU A 397 -10.07 -3.63 -0.52
N MET A 398 -11.40 -3.64 -0.38
CA MET A 398 -12.11 -3.34 0.87
C MET A 398 -12.65 -4.63 1.47
N ALA A 399 -12.36 -4.89 2.74
CA ALA A 399 -12.71 -6.15 3.40
C ALA A 399 -12.35 -7.40 2.56
N GLY A 400 -11.21 -7.35 1.85
CA GLY A 400 -10.73 -8.43 0.98
C GLY A 400 -11.39 -8.51 -0.41
N LYS A 401 -12.31 -7.61 -0.76
CA LYS A 401 -12.99 -7.57 -2.07
C LYS A 401 -12.38 -6.47 -2.96
N PRO A 402 -11.97 -6.76 -4.21
CA PRO A 402 -11.56 -5.72 -5.16
C PRO A 402 -12.68 -4.70 -5.38
N CYS A 403 -12.38 -3.41 -5.29
CA CYS A 403 -13.38 -2.36 -5.36
C CYS A 403 -12.91 -1.04 -5.96
N GLY A 404 -11.67 -0.91 -6.38
CA GLY A 404 -11.20 0.33 -6.98
C GLY A 404 -9.78 0.24 -7.52
N LEU A 405 -9.42 1.23 -8.30
CA LEU A 405 -8.13 1.30 -8.97
C LEU A 405 -7.51 2.69 -8.80
N SER A 406 -6.23 2.72 -8.50
CA SER A 406 -5.37 3.91 -8.60
C SER A 406 -4.24 3.64 -9.58
N VAL A 407 -3.74 4.67 -10.24
CA VAL A 407 -2.55 4.54 -11.09
C VAL A 407 -1.52 5.58 -10.68
N ARG A 408 -0.28 5.13 -10.54
CA ARG A 408 0.87 6.01 -10.31
C ARG A 408 1.79 5.96 -11.51
N GLY A 409 2.25 7.13 -11.97
CA GLY A 409 3.16 7.29 -13.10
C GLY A 409 4.46 7.96 -12.66
N ASP A 410 5.60 7.38 -13.00
CA ASP A 410 6.91 7.94 -12.71
C ASP A 410 7.77 7.97 -13.97
N LYS A 411 8.59 9.03 -14.14
CA LYS A 411 9.56 9.10 -15.23
C LYS A 411 10.66 8.05 -15.09
N SER A 412 10.93 7.61 -13.87
CA SER A 412 11.79 6.46 -13.56
C SER A 412 11.02 5.15 -13.71
N LYS A 413 11.75 4.04 -13.88
CA LYS A 413 11.17 2.67 -13.76
C LYS A 413 10.88 2.28 -12.30
N ILE A 414 11.45 3.01 -11.35
CA ILE A 414 11.21 2.85 -9.91
C ILE A 414 10.24 3.94 -9.48
N THR A 415 9.05 3.55 -9.08
CA THR A 415 8.02 4.47 -8.62
C THR A 415 8.42 5.06 -7.26
N GLY A 416 8.76 6.33 -7.25
CA GLY A 416 9.24 7.06 -6.08
C GLY A 416 8.15 7.91 -5.42
N ARG A 417 8.59 8.75 -4.45
CA ARG A 417 7.73 9.68 -3.71
C ARG A 417 7.03 10.71 -4.61
N SER A 418 7.71 11.18 -5.64
CA SER A 418 7.21 12.20 -6.59
C SER A 418 6.40 11.61 -7.74
N ALA A 419 6.07 10.31 -7.70
CA ALA A 419 5.26 9.68 -8.73
C ALA A 419 3.89 10.33 -8.82
N LEU A 420 3.48 10.67 -10.04
CA LEU A 420 2.19 11.29 -10.34
C LEU A 420 1.04 10.34 -10.02
N PHE A 421 -0.05 10.87 -9.49
CA PHE A 421 -1.33 10.18 -9.50
C PHE A 421 -2.06 10.47 -10.81
N VAL A 422 -2.38 9.41 -11.55
CA VAL A 422 -2.97 9.47 -12.90
C VAL A 422 -4.39 8.94 -12.83
N PRO A 423 -5.42 9.75 -13.15
CA PRO A 423 -6.79 9.28 -13.17
C PRO A 423 -7.04 8.35 -14.35
N HIS A 424 -8.03 7.49 -14.20
CA HIS A 424 -8.50 6.59 -15.25
C HIS A 424 -9.99 6.74 -15.48
N TYR A 425 -10.45 6.28 -16.64
CA TYR A 425 -11.85 6.07 -16.93
C TYR A 425 -12.06 4.76 -17.68
N VAL A 426 -13.29 4.24 -17.63
CA VAL A 426 -13.69 2.96 -18.21
C VAL A 426 -14.71 3.22 -19.32
N ILE A 427 -14.56 2.48 -20.46
CA ILE A 427 -15.46 2.50 -21.61
C ILE A 427 -16.11 1.13 -21.80
#